data_40effa180f3507b3a4251db518eaf364
#
_entry.id   40effa180f3507b3a4251db518eaf364
#
_cell.length_a   1.000
_cell.length_b   1.000
_cell.length_c   1.000
_cell.angle_alpha   90.00
_cell.angle_beta   90.00
_cell.angle_gamma   90.00
#
_symmetry.space_group_name_H-M   'P 1'
#
loop_
_entity.id
_entity.type
_entity.pdbx_description
1 polymer ?
#
loop_
_entity_poly.entity_id
_entity_poly.type
_entity_poly.pdbx_seq_one_letter_code
_entity_poly.pdbx_strand_id
1 'polypeptide(L)'
;MLLNGAKILVNCLEEQGVRNIFGYPGASILSVYDALAKSSIRHVLTAHEQGACFAAEGYARRSGKAGVVLATSGPGATNLVTGLADAYMDSVPLVAITGNVPLAQLGHDSFQEVDIFDVSMPVTKYGIIVKSASEMAPAIRRAFALAESGRKGPVLVDVPSDIFDCSAEYEPAVPEHTL
;
A
#
# COMPACT_ATOMS: atom_id res chain seq x y z
N MET A 1 -5.25 12.08 17.88
CA MET A 1 -4.50 11.20 18.79
C MET A 1 -3.11 10.94 18.21
N LEU A 2 -2.08 10.87 19.05
CA LEU A 2 -0.71 10.62 18.57
C LEU A 2 -0.51 9.12 18.31
N LEU A 3 -0.20 8.75 17.07
CA LEU A 3 0.03 7.36 16.63
C LEU A 3 1.28 7.29 15.75
N ASN A 4 1.93 6.11 15.70
CA ASN A 4 2.99 5.87 14.72
C ASN A 4 2.42 5.60 13.31
N GLY A 5 3.25 5.79 12.29
CA GLY A 5 2.84 5.66 10.89
C GLY A 5 2.21 4.32 10.55
N ALA A 6 2.72 3.22 11.11
CA ALA A 6 2.14 1.89 10.89
C ALA A 6 0.70 1.77 11.42
N LYS A 7 0.42 2.31 12.61
CA LYS A 7 -0.93 2.34 13.17
C LYS A 7 -1.85 3.28 12.39
N ILE A 8 -1.33 4.44 11.95
CA ILE A 8 -2.09 5.37 11.10
C ILE A 8 -2.49 4.66 9.80
N LEU A 9 -1.55 3.97 9.14
CA LEU A 9 -1.81 3.19 7.95
C LEU A 9 -2.95 2.19 8.17
N VAL A 10 -2.83 1.34 9.20
CA VAL A 10 -3.82 0.28 9.47
C VAL A 10 -5.19 0.88 9.81
N ASN A 11 -5.25 1.94 10.61
CA ASN A 11 -6.50 2.63 10.91
C ASN A 11 -7.14 3.21 9.63
N CYS A 12 -6.35 3.79 8.73
CA CYS A 12 -6.86 4.28 7.44
C CYS A 12 -7.39 3.14 6.57
N LEU A 13 -6.76 1.97 6.58
CA LEU A 13 -7.29 0.79 5.88
C LEU A 13 -8.65 0.34 6.46
N GLU A 14 -8.79 0.36 7.79
CA GLU A 14 -10.07 0.08 8.45
C GLU A 14 -11.14 1.13 8.11
N GLU A 15 -10.79 2.43 8.07
CA GLU A 15 -11.67 3.49 7.58
C GLU A 15 -12.20 3.21 6.18
N GLN A 16 -11.33 2.75 5.26
CA GLN A 16 -11.71 2.40 3.88
C GLN A 16 -12.52 1.09 3.78
N GLY A 17 -12.81 0.46 4.91
CA GLY A 17 -13.56 -0.80 4.99
C GLY A 17 -12.81 -2.00 4.45
N VAL A 18 -11.48 -1.96 4.49
CA VAL A 18 -10.61 -3.08 4.11
C VAL A 18 -10.80 -4.20 5.12
N ARG A 19 -11.13 -5.39 4.62
CA ARG A 19 -11.29 -6.60 5.45
C ARG A 19 -10.19 -7.63 5.21
N ASN A 20 -9.61 -7.62 4.03
CA ASN A 20 -8.55 -8.53 3.65
C ASN A 20 -7.41 -7.75 3.01
N ILE A 21 -6.19 -8.09 3.39
CA ILE A 21 -4.96 -7.60 2.76
C ILE A 21 -4.12 -8.83 2.37
N PHE A 22 -3.53 -8.77 1.18
CA PHE A 22 -2.72 -9.86 0.64
C PHE A 22 -1.25 -9.44 0.66
N GLY A 23 -0.33 -10.34 0.95
CA GLY A 23 1.07 -9.95 0.95
C GLY A 23 2.03 -11.00 1.48
N TYR A 24 3.29 -10.60 1.48
CA TYR A 24 4.39 -11.36 2.05
C TYR A 24 5.22 -10.46 2.97
N PRO A 25 5.50 -10.87 4.22
CA PRO A 25 6.25 -10.05 5.17
C PRO A 25 7.72 -9.90 4.75
N GLY A 26 8.30 -8.74 5.10
CA GLY A 26 9.71 -8.46 4.91
C GLY A 26 10.17 -7.31 5.80
N ALA A 27 11.48 -7.10 5.87
CA ALA A 27 12.09 -6.25 6.89
C ALA A 27 11.54 -4.82 6.91
N SER A 28 11.33 -4.19 5.75
CA SER A 28 10.91 -2.78 5.68
C SER A 28 9.45 -2.53 6.07
N ILE A 29 8.65 -3.57 6.32
CA ILE A 29 7.22 -3.47 6.65
C ILE A 29 6.82 -4.21 7.93
N LEU A 30 7.77 -4.64 8.76
CA LEU A 30 7.47 -5.38 9.99
C LEU A 30 6.58 -4.60 10.95
N SER A 31 6.80 -3.29 11.11
CA SER A 31 5.97 -2.43 11.95
C SER A 31 4.50 -2.42 11.50
N VAL A 32 4.24 -2.55 10.18
CA VAL A 32 2.88 -2.67 9.65
C VAL A 32 2.26 -4.01 10.03
N TYR A 33 3.03 -5.10 9.95
CA TYR A 33 2.54 -6.43 10.36
C TYR A 33 2.23 -6.47 11.86
N ASP A 34 3.02 -5.82 12.71
CA ASP A 34 2.74 -5.68 14.14
C ASP A 34 1.43 -4.92 14.41
N ALA A 35 1.16 -3.90 13.62
CA ALA A 35 -0.10 -3.15 13.71
C ALA A 35 -1.28 -3.98 13.21
N LEU A 36 -1.13 -4.69 12.07
CA LEU A 36 -2.15 -5.58 11.50
C LEU A 36 -2.54 -6.70 12.45
N ALA A 37 -1.59 -7.28 13.18
CA ALA A 37 -1.86 -8.34 14.16
C ALA A 37 -2.83 -7.90 15.29
N LYS A 38 -3.01 -6.60 15.48
CA LYS A 38 -3.91 -6.00 16.50
C LYS A 38 -5.16 -5.39 15.89
N SER A 39 -5.37 -5.54 14.59
CA SER A 39 -6.49 -4.99 13.83
C SER A 39 -7.56 -6.05 13.53
N SER A 40 -8.67 -5.60 12.98
CA SER A 40 -9.73 -6.48 12.45
C SER A 40 -9.45 -6.99 11.03
N ILE A 41 -8.38 -6.51 10.38
CA ILE A 41 -8.06 -6.84 9.00
C ILE A 41 -7.40 -8.23 8.94
N ARG A 42 -7.97 -9.11 8.12
CA ARG A 42 -7.38 -10.42 7.86
C ARG A 42 -6.23 -10.30 6.88
N HIS A 43 -5.05 -10.72 7.29
CA HIS A 43 -3.91 -10.90 6.38
C HIS A 43 -3.97 -12.28 5.71
N VAL A 44 -3.83 -12.29 4.39
CA VAL A 44 -3.72 -13.51 3.57
C VAL A 44 -2.27 -13.63 3.09
N LEU A 45 -1.53 -14.52 3.73
CA LEU A 45 -0.13 -14.79 3.38
C LEU A 45 -0.07 -15.53 2.05
N THR A 46 0.78 -15.06 1.16
CA THR A 46 1.10 -15.72 -0.11
C THR A 46 2.57 -16.17 -0.12
N ALA A 47 2.93 -17.09 -0.99
CA ALA A 47 4.32 -17.53 -1.12
C ALA A 47 5.16 -16.59 -2.03
N HIS A 48 4.50 -15.64 -2.73
CA HIS A 48 5.13 -14.69 -3.66
C HIS A 48 4.26 -13.45 -3.80
N GLU A 49 4.87 -12.27 -3.88
CA GLU A 49 4.15 -10.99 -3.92
C GLU A 49 3.32 -10.83 -5.21
N GLN A 50 3.77 -11.37 -6.34
CA GLN A 50 2.97 -11.41 -7.56
C GLN A 50 1.64 -12.16 -7.33
N GLY A 51 1.70 -13.30 -6.63
CA GLY A 51 0.50 -14.04 -6.25
C GLY A 51 -0.41 -13.26 -5.31
N ALA A 52 0.17 -12.45 -4.40
CA ALA A 52 -0.58 -11.54 -3.55
C ALA A 52 -1.31 -10.47 -4.37
N CYS A 53 -0.62 -9.90 -5.38
CA CYS A 53 -1.20 -8.89 -6.26
C CYS A 53 -2.39 -9.44 -7.04
N PHE A 54 -2.25 -10.61 -7.68
CA PHE A 54 -3.35 -11.28 -8.37
C PHE A 54 -4.50 -11.69 -7.43
N ALA A 55 -4.20 -12.10 -6.20
CA ALA A 55 -5.24 -12.41 -5.22
C ALA A 55 -6.02 -11.15 -4.82
N ALA A 56 -5.33 -10.01 -4.61
CA ALA A 56 -5.96 -8.72 -4.35
C ALA A 56 -6.82 -8.25 -5.54
N GLU A 57 -6.35 -8.47 -6.76
CA GLU A 57 -7.08 -8.18 -7.98
C GLU A 57 -8.36 -9.03 -8.10
N GLY A 58 -8.24 -10.34 -7.91
CA GLY A 58 -9.41 -11.24 -7.89
C GLY A 58 -10.43 -10.85 -6.82
N TYR A 59 -9.95 -10.43 -5.64
CA TYR A 59 -10.79 -9.89 -4.58
C TYR A 59 -11.51 -8.61 -5.03
N ALA A 60 -10.79 -7.67 -5.67
CA ALA A 60 -11.37 -6.42 -6.17
C ALA A 60 -12.46 -6.68 -7.21
N ARG A 61 -12.21 -7.56 -8.19
CA ARG A 61 -13.18 -7.97 -9.22
C ARG A 61 -14.45 -8.55 -8.59
N ARG A 62 -14.31 -9.39 -7.55
CA ARG A 62 -15.45 -10.05 -6.90
C ARG A 62 -16.22 -9.14 -5.95
N SER A 63 -15.52 -8.28 -5.20
CA SER A 63 -16.13 -7.44 -4.17
C SER A 63 -16.65 -6.10 -4.68
N GLY A 64 -16.12 -5.62 -5.83
CA GLY A 64 -16.38 -4.28 -6.36
C GLY A 64 -15.61 -3.17 -5.63
N LYS A 65 -14.76 -3.50 -4.65
CA LYS A 65 -13.92 -2.59 -3.86
C LYS A 65 -12.46 -2.72 -4.27
N ALA A 66 -11.66 -1.72 -3.94
CA ALA A 66 -10.21 -1.81 -4.17
C ALA A 66 -9.59 -3.00 -3.41
N GLY A 67 -8.78 -3.77 -4.09
CA GLY A 67 -7.92 -4.78 -3.48
C GLY A 67 -6.71 -4.12 -2.84
N VAL A 68 -6.17 -4.73 -1.77
CA VAL A 68 -4.99 -4.20 -1.07
C VAL A 68 -3.90 -5.24 -1.04
N VAL A 69 -2.71 -4.87 -1.49
CA VAL A 69 -1.51 -5.71 -1.43
C VAL A 69 -0.41 -5.00 -0.67
N LEU A 70 0.34 -5.76 0.14
CA LEU A 70 1.44 -5.26 0.97
C LEU A 70 2.72 -6.03 0.64
N ALA A 71 3.80 -5.32 0.32
CA ALA A 71 5.10 -5.90 0.01
C ALA A 71 6.24 -5.12 0.65
N THR A 72 7.35 -5.81 0.91
CA THR A 72 8.60 -5.19 1.37
C THR A 72 9.32 -4.47 0.22
N SER A 73 10.42 -3.78 0.53
CA SER A 73 11.26 -3.06 -0.41
C SER A 73 11.96 -3.97 -1.44
N GLY A 74 12.56 -3.38 -2.44
CA GLY A 74 13.41 -4.05 -3.41
C GLY A 74 12.70 -5.19 -4.14
N PRO A 75 13.16 -6.44 -3.99
CA PRO A 75 12.59 -7.57 -4.71
C PRO A 75 11.11 -7.82 -4.37
N GLY A 76 10.65 -7.51 -3.15
CA GLY A 76 9.24 -7.63 -2.80
C GLY A 76 8.37 -6.64 -3.57
N ALA A 77 8.80 -5.40 -3.67
CA ALA A 77 8.11 -4.37 -4.43
C ALA A 77 8.11 -4.67 -5.94
N THR A 78 9.27 -5.04 -6.52
CA THR A 78 9.37 -5.36 -7.95
C THR A 78 8.55 -6.57 -8.36
N ASN A 79 8.35 -7.54 -7.46
CA ASN A 79 7.49 -8.70 -7.70
C ASN A 79 6.00 -8.33 -7.88
N LEU A 80 5.58 -7.12 -7.51
CA LEU A 80 4.21 -6.64 -7.75
C LEU A 80 3.96 -6.18 -9.18
N VAL A 81 5.02 -5.81 -9.93
CA VAL A 81 4.90 -5.08 -11.21
C VAL A 81 4.03 -5.80 -12.23
N THR A 82 4.15 -7.12 -12.36
CA THR A 82 3.31 -7.90 -13.28
C THR A 82 1.82 -7.80 -12.92
N GLY A 83 1.47 -7.94 -11.64
CA GLY A 83 0.08 -7.82 -11.21
C GLY A 83 -0.44 -6.38 -11.29
N LEU A 84 0.41 -5.38 -11.05
CA LEU A 84 0.05 -3.98 -11.28
C LEU A 84 -0.25 -3.71 -12.76
N ALA A 85 0.56 -4.27 -13.68
CA ALA A 85 0.35 -4.13 -15.10
C ALA A 85 -1.00 -4.76 -15.54
N ASP A 86 -1.31 -5.95 -15.02
CA ASP A 86 -2.57 -6.64 -15.28
C ASP A 86 -3.79 -5.82 -14.78
N ALA A 87 -3.73 -5.40 -13.52
CA ALA A 87 -4.78 -4.55 -12.93
C ALA A 87 -4.95 -3.22 -13.68
N TYR A 88 -3.85 -2.63 -14.17
CA TYR A 88 -3.90 -1.39 -14.95
C TYR A 88 -4.59 -1.59 -16.31
N MET A 89 -4.22 -2.64 -17.03
CA MET A 89 -4.81 -2.96 -18.34
C MET A 89 -6.29 -3.26 -18.23
N ASP A 90 -6.70 -3.99 -17.20
CA ASP A 90 -8.08 -4.42 -16.97
C ASP A 90 -8.91 -3.42 -16.16
N SER A 91 -8.32 -2.28 -15.79
CA SER A 91 -8.99 -1.22 -15.01
C SER A 91 -9.52 -1.71 -13.66
N VAL A 92 -8.77 -2.55 -12.97
CA VAL A 92 -9.11 -3.08 -11.65
C VAL A 92 -8.57 -2.16 -10.55
N PRO A 93 -9.40 -1.70 -9.61
CA PRO A 93 -8.94 -0.85 -8.51
C PRO A 93 -8.07 -1.65 -7.55
N LEU A 94 -6.86 -1.17 -7.31
CA LEU A 94 -5.90 -1.82 -6.43
C LEU A 94 -5.05 -0.76 -5.71
N VAL A 95 -4.80 -0.96 -4.41
CA VAL A 95 -3.87 -0.15 -3.64
C VAL A 95 -2.70 -1.04 -3.24
N ALA A 96 -1.55 -0.78 -3.86
CA ALA A 96 -0.31 -1.46 -3.54
C ALA A 96 0.49 -0.61 -2.54
N ILE A 97 0.80 -1.20 -1.39
CA ILE A 97 1.57 -0.54 -0.34
C ILE A 97 2.93 -1.24 -0.27
N THR A 98 3.99 -0.49 -0.49
CA THR A 98 5.35 -1.01 -0.40
C THR A 98 6.11 -0.33 0.74
N GLY A 99 6.89 -1.12 1.47
CA GLY A 99 7.94 -0.53 2.29
C GLY A 99 9.16 -0.19 1.45
N ASN A 100 9.94 0.78 1.88
CA ASN A 100 11.22 1.12 1.25
C ASN A 100 12.33 1.22 2.31
N VAL A 101 13.56 1.44 1.87
CA VAL A 101 14.68 1.77 2.76
C VAL A 101 14.38 3.05 3.55
N PRO A 102 15.06 3.32 4.67
CA PRO A 102 14.87 4.58 5.41
C PRO A 102 15.00 5.81 4.52
N LEU A 103 14.24 6.86 4.81
CA LEU A 103 14.15 8.07 3.99
C LEU A 103 15.52 8.67 3.61
N ALA A 104 16.47 8.64 4.55
CA ALA A 104 17.83 9.15 4.32
C ALA A 104 18.67 8.28 3.36
N GLN A 105 18.21 7.08 3.04
CA GLN A 105 18.91 6.14 2.15
C GLN A 105 18.30 6.08 0.75
N LEU A 106 17.17 6.73 0.51
CA LEU A 106 16.55 6.77 -0.81
C LEU A 106 17.48 7.44 -1.84
N GLY A 107 17.67 6.78 -2.99
CA GLY A 107 18.53 7.27 -4.07
C GLY A 107 20.03 7.00 -3.85
N HIS A 108 20.39 6.11 -2.94
CA HIS A 108 21.79 5.80 -2.61
C HIS A 108 22.21 4.36 -2.94
N ASP A 109 21.43 3.64 -3.76
CA ASP A 109 21.70 2.24 -4.14
C ASP A 109 21.91 1.32 -2.92
N SER A 110 21.11 1.55 -1.86
CA SER A 110 21.17 0.80 -0.62
C SER A 110 20.72 -0.65 -0.80
N PHE A 111 21.04 -1.53 0.16
CA PHE A 111 20.59 -2.91 0.13
C PHE A 111 19.06 -3.01 0.05
N GLN A 112 18.57 -3.75 -0.96
CA GLN A 112 17.14 -3.89 -1.26
C GLN A 112 16.41 -2.56 -1.54
N GLU A 113 17.12 -1.55 -1.98
CA GLU A 113 16.52 -0.35 -2.55
C GLU A 113 16.20 -0.57 -4.02
N VAL A 114 15.02 -0.16 -4.42
CA VAL A 114 14.60 -0.01 -5.81
C VAL A 114 13.69 1.21 -5.87
N ASP A 115 13.88 2.06 -6.86
CA ASP A 115 12.90 3.11 -7.15
C ASP A 115 11.64 2.50 -7.76
N ILE A 116 10.83 1.90 -6.88
CA ILE A 116 9.58 1.23 -7.29
C ILE A 116 8.56 2.24 -7.82
N PHE A 117 8.65 3.51 -7.41
CA PHE A 117 7.79 4.57 -7.93
C PHE A 117 8.01 4.73 -9.44
N ASP A 118 9.24 4.92 -9.88
CA ASP A 118 9.57 5.07 -11.31
C ASP A 118 9.35 3.77 -12.09
N VAL A 119 9.73 2.62 -11.53
CA VAL A 119 9.52 1.30 -12.16
C VAL A 119 8.04 1.02 -12.40
N SER A 120 7.15 1.39 -11.49
CA SER A 120 5.71 1.13 -11.60
C SER A 120 4.93 2.22 -12.32
N MET A 121 5.54 3.37 -12.59
CA MET A 121 4.86 4.54 -13.20
C MET A 121 4.07 4.19 -14.47
N PRO A 122 4.59 3.42 -15.44
CA PRO A 122 3.86 3.11 -16.67
C PRO A 122 2.70 2.13 -16.48
N VAL A 123 2.62 1.45 -15.33
CA VAL A 123 1.64 0.40 -15.03
C VAL A 123 0.80 0.72 -13.80
N THR A 124 0.81 1.96 -13.35
CA THR A 124 -0.04 2.46 -12.26
C THR A 124 -0.79 3.70 -12.70
N LYS A 125 -1.93 3.92 -12.10
CA LYS A 125 -2.73 5.12 -12.31
C LYS A 125 -2.10 6.34 -11.61
N TYR A 126 -1.47 6.09 -10.46
CA TYR A 126 -0.79 7.09 -9.65
C TYR A 126 0.19 6.43 -8.69
N GLY A 127 1.26 7.14 -8.34
CA GLY A 127 2.20 6.77 -7.30
C GLY A 127 2.31 7.85 -6.22
N ILE A 128 2.52 7.45 -4.97
CA ILE A 128 2.72 8.33 -3.82
C ILE A 128 3.93 7.82 -3.03
N ILE A 129 4.88 8.69 -2.74
CA ILE A 129 5.94 8.43 -1.76
C ILE A 129 5.60 9.20 -0.49
N VAL A 130 5.42 8.49 0.63
CA VAL A 130 5.09 9.08 1.93
C VAL A 130 6.37 9.45 2.66
N LYS A 131 6.64 10.74 2.83
CA LYS A 131 7.90 11.24 3.41
C LYS A 131 7.81 11.64 4.88
N SER A 132 6.61 11.60 5.47
CA SER A 132 6.39 11.86 6.89
C SER A 132 5.17 11.09 7.41
N ALA A 133 5.14 10.79 8.71
CA ALA A 133 3.99 10.12 9.33
C ALA A 133 2.69 10.95 9.23
N SER A 134 2.80 12.28 9.17
CA SER A 134 1.64 13.17 8.98
C SER A 134 1.02 13.08 7.58
N GLU A 135 1.78 12.66 6.58
CA GLU A 135 1.30 12.44 5.21
C GLU A 135 0.60 11.07 5.05
N MET A 136 0.76 10.14 6.00
CA MET A 136 0.27 8.77 5.88
C MET A 136 -1.24 8.73 5.64
N ALA A 137 -2.04 9.35 6.52
CA ALA A 137 -3.49 9.31 6.39
C ALA A 137 -4.01 9.99 5.11
N PRO A 138 -3.57 11.20 4.75
CA PRO A 138 -3.92 11.80 3.46
C PRO A 138 -3.52 10.93 2.26
N ALA A 139 -2.33 10.32 2.28
CA ALA A 139 -1.85 9.49 1.19
C ALA A 139 -2.72 8.25 0.98
N ILE A 140 -3.04 7.52 2.05
CA ILE A 140 -3.88 6.31 1.96
C ILE A 140 -5.29 6.67 1.47
N ARG A 141 -5.93 7.68 2.06
CA ARG A 141 -7.27 8.13 1.64
C ARG A 141 -7.29 8.52 0.17
N ARG A 142 -6.28 9.28 -0.27
CA ARG A 142 -6.12 9.67 -1.68
C ARG A 142 -5.90 8.48 -2.59
N ALA A 143 -5.11 7.47 -2.17
CA ALA A 143 -4.85 6.27 -2.95
C ALA A 143 -6.15 5.51 -3.26
N PHE A 144 -7.04 5.30 -2.27
CA PHE A 144 -8.33 4.66 -2.48
C PHE A 144 -9.24 5.49 -3.39
N ALA A 145 -9.36 6.79 -3.14
CA ALA A 145 -10.16 7.68 -3.98
C ALA A 145 -9.70 7.64 -5.45
N LEU A 146 -8.39 7.65 -5.69
CA LEU A 146 -7.84 7.57 -7.05
C LEU A 146 -8.04 6.19 -7.67
N ALA A 147 -7.81 5.11 -6.93
CA ALA A 147 -7.95 3.75 -7.45
C ALA A 147 -9.39 3.48 -7.93
N GLU A 148 -10.38 4.00 -7.21
CA GLU A 148 -11.80 3.74 -7.45
C GLU A 148 -12.51 4.77 -8.34
N SER A 149 -11.90 5.94 -8.61
CA SER A 149 -12.50 7.01 -9.42
C SER A 149 -12.28 6.85 -10.92
N GLY A 150 -13.20 7.35 -11.73
CA GLY A 150 -13.09 7.38 -13.20
C GLY A 150 -12.76 5.99 -13.78
N ARG A 151 -11.76 5.93 -14.71
CA ARG A 151 -11.18 4.63 -15.09
C ARG A 151 -10.43 4.10 -13.88
N LYS A 152 -10.93 3.04 -13.27
CA LYS A 152 -10.32 2.40 -12.11
C LYS A 152 -8.92 1.85 -12.46
N GLY A 153 -8.09 1.65 -11.46
CA GLY A 153 -6.74 1.13 -11.69
C GLY A 153 -5.89 1.10 -10.43
N PRO A 154 -4.68 0.53 -10.51
CA PRO A 154 -3.78 0.41 -9.37
C PRO A 154 -3.13 1.75 -9.00
N VAL A 155 -2.97 1.96 -7.71
CA VAL A 155 -2.22 3.08 -7.11
C VAL A 155 -1.15 2.51 -6.21
N LEU A 156 0.09 3.01 -6.36
CA LEU A 156 1.21 2.66 -5.49
C LEU A 156 1.31 3.68 -4.33
N VAL A 157 1.52 3.19 -3.12
CA VAL A 157 1.92 3.98 -1.95
C VAL A 157 3.22 3.39 -1.41
N ASP A 158 4.33 4.07 -1.66
CA ASP A 158 5.65 3.66 -1.23
C ASP A 158 6.04 4.41 0.05
N VAL A 159 6.49 3.68 1.08
CA VAL A 159 6.71 4.24 2.41
C VAL A 159 8.09 3.84 2.92
N PRO A 160 9.01 4.78 3.13
CA PRO A 160 10.27 4.53 3.82
C PRO A 160 10.04 3.90 5.20
N SER A 161 10.84 2.89 5.55
CA SER A 161 10.61 2.06 6.74
C SER A 161 10.63 2.83 8.06
N ASP A 162 11.44 3.86 8.18
CA ASP A 162 11.51 4.73 9.34
C ASP A 162 10.24 5.58 9.55
N ILE A 163 9.50 5.88 8.50
CA ILE A 163 8.24 6.62 8.57
C ILE A 163 7.15 5.82 9.28
N PHE A 164 7.17 4.49 9.20
CA PHE A 164 6.23 3.65 9.94
C PHE A 164 6.38 3.79 11.47
N ASP A 165 7.59 4.10 11.95
CA ASP A 165 7.89 4.23 13.37
C ASP A 165 7.80 5.69 13.87
N CYS A 166 7.81 6.68 12.96
CA CYS A 166 7.57 8.08 13.28
C CYS A 166 6.12 8.31 13.72
N SER A 167 5.93 9.22 14.70
CA SER A 167 4.61 9.54 15.23
C SER A 167 4.04 10.83 14.65
N ALA A 168 2.73 10.85 14.43
CA ALA A 168 1.98 12.04 14.01
C ALA A 168 0.58 12.06 14.64
N GLU A 169 -0.04 13.24 14.63
CA GLU A 169 -1.45 13.38 14.99
C GLU A 169 -2.34 12.71 13.93
N TYR A 170 -3.27 11.90 14.41
CA TYR A 170 -4.22 11.20 13.57
C TYR A 170 -5.66 11.52 14.01
N GLU A 171 -6.49 11.84 13.04
CA GLU A 171 -7.92 12.03 13.19
C GLU A 171 -8.66 11.07 12.25
N PRO A 172 -9.55 10.22 12.79
CA PRO A 172 -10.40 9.36 11.97
C PRO A 172 -11.26 10.18 11.01
N ALA A 173 -11.43 9.69 9.80
CA ALA A 173 -12.33 10.29 8.84
C ALA A 173 -13.29 9.24 8.24
N VAL A 174 -14.47 9.67 7.88
CA VAL A 174 -15.39 8.85 7.10
C VAL A 174 -14.97 8.99 5.62
N PRO A 175 -14.78 7.88 4.89
CA PRO A 175 -14.44 7.97 3.48
C PRO A 175 -15.51 8.74 2.70
N GLU A 176 -15.09 9.73 1.94
CA GLU A 176 -15.95 10.34 0.94
C GLU A 176 -16.09 9.34 -0.22
N HIS A 177 -17.18 8.61 -0.23
CA HIS A 177 -17.53 7.82 -1.41
C HIS A 177 -17.92 8.81 -2.52
N THR A 178 -17.00 9.12 -3.40
CA THR A 178 -17.32 9.80 -4.66
C THR A 178 -18.20 8.86 -5.47
N LEU A 179 -19.47 9.25 -5.61
CA LEU A 179 -20.47 8.59 -6.46
C LEU A 179 -20.06 8.65 -7.94
#